data_8edd48f81db770ddb78405d593facc4b
#
_entry.id   8edd48f81db770ddb78405d593facc4b
#
_cell.length_a   1.000
_cell.length_b   1.000
_cell.length_c   1.000
_cell.angle_alpha   90.00
_cell.angle_beta   90.00
_cell.angle_gamma   90.00
#
_symmetry.space_group_name_H-M   'P 1'
#
loop_
_entity.id
_entity.type
_entity.pdbx_description
1 polymer ?
#
loop_
_entity_poly.entity_id
_entity_poly.type
_entity_poly.pdbx_seq_one_letter_code
_entity_poly.pdbx_strand_id
1 'polypeptide(L)'
;MTKGMLARLLPPLLLLAAAGCASTGSGYGVSRSGREEASFRWDSRNDVTGTLTATMPGGRIYTGPYFQVTSETRVENLAPLWYGWRPGWRGWRYWEPVPAEGFVTEYTGRVVANLAASDGDRMRCRFHLMHPAEGMAGGGEGECQMPDGEAMHATFPNA
;
A
#
# COMPACT_ATOMS: atom_id res chain seq x y z
N MET A 1 -45.07 -53.79 -2.26
CA MET A 1 -45.09 -52.44 -1.65
C MET A 1 -43.64 -52.01 -1.44
N THR A 2 -43.03 -51.35 -2.43
CA THR A 2 -41.62 -50.92 -2.39
C THR A 2 -41.61 -49.39 -2.34
N LYS A 3 -41.23 -48.82 -1.17
CA LYS A 3 -41.03 -47.37 -0.96
C LYS A 3 -39.70 -46.95 -1.57
N GLY A 4 -39.75 -46.17 -2.66
CA GLY A 4 -38.60 -45.53 -3.24
C GLY A 4 -38.13 -44.36 -2.38
N MET A 5 -36.86 -44.42 -1.97
CA MET A 5 -36.17 -43.40 -1.23
C MET A 5 -35.51 -42.43 -2.23
N LEU A 6 -36.13 -41.25 -2.44
CA LEU A 6 -35.51 -40.17 -3.23
C LEU A 6 -34.39 -39.54 -2.43
N ALA A 7 -33.19 -39.86 -2.76
CA ALA A 7 -31.98 -39.13 -2.29
C ALA A 7 -31.91 -37.76 -2.99
N ARG A 8 -32.15 -36.68 -2.25
CA ARG A 8 -31.93 -35.29 -2.70
C ARG A 8 -30.43 -35.00 -2.68
N LEU A 9 -29.85 -34.97 -3.86
CA LEU A 9 -28.51 -34.43 -4.10
C LEU A 9 -28.57 -32.89 -3.94
N LEU A 10 -28.06 -32.33 -2.84
CA LEU A 10 -27.76 -30.92 -2.72
C LEU A 10 -26.47 -30.65 -3.52
N PRO A 11 -26.46 -29.63 -4.40
CA PRO A 11 -25.21 -29.20 -5.04
C PRO A 11 -24.25 -28.54 -4.01
N PRO A 12 -22.95 -28.80 -4.06
CA PRO A 12 -22.00 -28.12 -3.20
C PRO A 12 -21.94 -26.64 -3.62
N LEU A 13 -22.31 -25.76 -2.69
CA LEU A 13 -22.17 -24.31 -2.82
C LEU A 13 -20.68 -23.99 -2.80
N LEU A 14 -20.11 -23.73 -3.98
CA LEU A 14 -18.72 -23.28 -4.13
C LEU A 14 -18.62 -21.86 -3.57
N LEU A 15 -18.12 -21.72 -2.31
CA LEU A 15 -17.70 -20.43 -1.77
C LEU A 15 -16.45 -19.98 -2.54
N LEU A 16 -16.62 -19.08 -3.51
CA LEU A 16 -15.49 -18.29 -4.04
C LEU A 16 -15.02 -17.37 -2.91
N ALA A 17 -13.93 -17.75 -2.26
CA ALA A 17 -13.18 -16.84 -1.41
C ALA A 17 -12.61 -15.75 -2.32
N ALA A 18 -13.12 -14.53 -2.21
CA ALA A 18 -12.50 -13.34 -2.78
C ALA A 18 -11.16 -13.14 -2.06
N ALA A 19 -10.07 -13.63 -2.65
CA ALA A 19 -8.71 -13.32 -2.25
C ALA A 19 -8.49 -11.83 -2.57
N GLY A 20 -8.71 -10.96 -1.58
CA GLY A 20 -8.23 -9.58 -1.67
C GLY A 20 -6.72 -9.62 -1.89
N CYS A 21 -6.20 -8.76 -2.78
CA CYS A 21 -4.77 -8.62 -3.03
C CYS A 21 -4.09 -8.06 -1.77
N ALA A 22 -3.86 -8.91 -0.78
CA ALA A 22 -3.00 -8.60 0.34
C ALA A 22 -1.59 -9.02 -0.03
N SER A 23 -0.64 -8.10 0.05
CA SER A 23 0.78 -8.37 -0.11
C SER A 23 1.50 -8.24 1.23
N THR A 24 2.56 -9.00 1.40
CA THR A 24 3.37 -8.98 2.61
C THR A 24 4.84 -8.94 2.24
N GLY A 25 5.65 -8.36 3.09
CA GLY A 25 7.09 -8.34 2.88
C GLY A 25 7.84 -8.03 4.16
N SER A 26 9.15 -7.98 4.03
CA SER A 26 10.06 -7.73 5.14
C SER A 26 11.09 -6.65 4.79
N GLY A 27 11.69 -6.12 5.83
CA GLY A 27 12.79 -5.18 5.74
C GLY A 27 13.70 -5.32 6.95
N TYR A 28 14.75 -4.56 6.97
CA TYR A 28 15.68 -4.49 8.08
C TYR A 28 15.99 -3.04 8.44
N GLY A 29 16.36 -2.82 9.69
CA GLY A 29 16.78 -1.51 10.16
C GLY A 29 18.02 -1.59 11.03
N VAL A 30 18.81 -0.53 10.97
CA VAL A 30 20.02 -0.37 11.79
C VAL A 30 19.97 1.01 12.44
N SER A 31 20.16 1.04 13.77
CA SER A 31 20.24 2.32 14.48
C SER A 31 21.44 3.14 13.99
N ARG A 32 21.32 4.47 14.07
CA ARG A 32 22.42 5.37 13.66
C ARG A 32 23.71 5.10 14.44
N SER A 33 23.61 4.65 15.67
CA SER A 33 24.76 4.23 16.49
C SER A 33 25.35 2.88 16.06
N GLY A 34 24.65 2.11 15.22
CA GLY A 34 25.01 0.76 14.84
C GLY A 34 24.87 -0.30 15.95
N ARG A 35 24.24 0.07 17.08
CA ARG A 35 24.12 -0.82 18.26
C ARG A 35 22.87 -1.68 18.22
N GLU A 36 21.85 -1.22 17.55
CA GLU A 36 20.58 -1.92 17.48
C GLU A 36 20.19 -2.20 16.03
N GLU A 37 19.71 -3.40 15.80
CA GLU A 37 19.16 -3.85 14.54
C GLU A 37 17.69 -4.18 14.76
N ALA A 38 16.85 -4.01 13.75
CA ALA A 38 15.46 -4.40 13.81
C ALA A 38 15.07 -5.16 12.56
N SER A 39 14.19 -6.13 12.70
CA SER A 39 13.49 -6.72 11.57
C SER A 39 12.13 -6.06 11.42
N PHE A 40 11.81 -5.68 10.19
CA PHE A 40 10.51 -5.15 9.83
C PHE A 40 9.71 -6.17 9.04
N ARG A 41 8.41 -6.19 9.30
CA ARG A 41 7.43 -6.92 8.49
C ARG A 41 6.26 -5.99 8.21
N TRP A 42 5.79 -6.01 6.97
CA TRP A 42 4.60 -5.29 6.59
C TRP A 42 3.56 -6.22 5.98
N ASP A 43 2.29 -5.88 6.21
CA ASP A 43 1.12 -6.49 5.61
C ASP A 43 0.29 -5.38 4.98
N SER A 44 0.14 -5.43 3.66
CA SER A 44 -0.62 -4.45 2.89
C SER A 44 -2.07 -4.89 2.74
N ARG A 45 -2.98 -3.95 2.91
CA ARG A 45 -4.41 -4.15 2.56
C ARG A 45 -4.71 -3.69 1.15
N ASN A 46 -3.93 -2.71 0.69
CA ASN A 46 -3.93 -2.15 -0.66
C ASN A 46 -2.60 -1.40 -0.85
N ASP A 47 -2.39 -0.78 -1.99
CA ASP A 47 -1.12 -0.09 -2.30
C ASP A 47 -0.82 1.11 -1.39
N VAL A 48 -1.82 1.59 -0.64
CA VAL A 48 -1.73 2.81 0.16
C VAL A 48 -1.61 2.53 1.66
N THR A 49 -2.25 1.48 2.18
CA THR A 49 -2.36 1.25 3.62
C THR A 49 -2.07 -0.18 4.04
N GLY A 50 -1.61 -0.34 5.25
CA GLY A 50 -1.38 -1.65 5.84
C GLY A 50 -0.92 -1.56 7.30
N THR A 51 -0.34 -2.64 7.76
CA THR A 51 0.25 -2.76 9.11
C THR A 51 1.76 -2.96 8.99
N LEU A 52 2.52 -2.22 9.78
CA LEU A 52 3.96 -2.38 9.92
C LEU A 52 4.28 -2.90 11.31
N THR A 53 5.15 -3.88 11.39
CA THR A 53 5.65 -4.45 12.63
C THR A 53 7.17 -4.37 12.63
N ALA A 54 7.74 -3.80 13.69
CA ALA A 54 9.17 -3.76 13.94
C ALA A 54 9.49 -4.63 15.15
N THR A 55 10.43 -5.57 15.00
CA THR A 55 10.90 -6.45 16.09
C THR A 55 12.34 -6.10 16.41
N MET A 56 12.57 -5.69 17.64
CA MET A 56 13.87 -5.33 18.17
C MET A 56 14.63 -6.55 18.71
N PRO A 57 15.97 -6.50 18.82
CA PRO A 57 16.80 -7.63 19.29
C PRO A 57 16.40 -8.18 20.67
N GLY A 58 15.91 -7.34 21.56
CA GLY A 58 15.40 -7.74 22.88
C GLY A 58 14.01 -8.39 22.88
N GLY A 59 13.44 -8.67 21.71
CA GLY A 59 12.09 -9.23 21.57
C GLY A 59 10.97 -8.20 21.74
N ARG A 60 11.28 -6.91 21.90
CA ARG A 60 10.28 -5.83 21.92
C ARG A 60 9.69 -5.68 20.52
N ILE A 61 8.37 -5.62 20.45
CA ILE A 61 7.64 -5.53 19.21
C ILE A 61 6.85 -4.21 19.19
N TYR A 62 7.02 -3.44 18.12
CA TYR A 62 6.23 -2.27 17.81
C TYR A 62 5.34 -2.60 16.60
N THR A 63 4.05 -2.34 16.69
CA THR A 63 3.14 -2.57 15.59
C THR A 63 2.17 -1.41 15.43
N GLY A 64 1.75 -1.14 14.20
CA GLY A 64 0.80 -0.07 13.92
C GLY A 64 0.53 0.12 12.45
N PRO A 65 -0.39 1.03 12.12
CA PRO A 65 -0.74 1.33 10.75
C PRO A 65 0.38 2.11 10.05
N TYR A 66 0.49 1.88 8.74
CA TYR A 66 1.21 2.76 7.83
C TYR A 66 0.29 3.28 6.74
N PHE A 67 0.65 4.42 6.17
CA PHE A 67 -0.06 5.09 5.08
C PHE A 67 0.93 5.64 4.06
N GLN A 68 0.67 5.38 2.80
CA GLN A 68 1.32 6.11 1.71
C GLN A 68 0.55 7.41 1.47
N VAL A 69 1.24 8.52 1.44
CA VAL A 69 0.65 9.82 1.13
C VAL A 69 0.33 9.87 -0.36
N THR A 70 -0.92 10.07 -0.68
CA THR A 70 -1.41 10.24 -2.05
C THR A 70 -1.94 11.64 -2.24
N SER A 71 -1.92 12.13 -3.48
CA SER A 71 -2.65 13.31 -3.90
C SER A 71 -3.67 12.94 -4.96
N GLU A 72 -4.83 13.56 -4.92
CA GLU A 72 -5.83 13.44 -5.97
C GLU A 72 -5.86 14.74 -6.77
N THR A 73 -5.65 14.61 -8.07
CA THR A 73 -5.77 15.75 -8.98
C THR A 73 -7.02 15.57 -9.81
N ARG A 74 -7.91 16.57 -9.78
CA ARG A 74 -9.05 16.63 -10.67
C ARG A 74 -8.56 16.92 -12.09
N VAL A 75 -8.80 15.99 -13.01
CA VAL A 75 -8.56 16.22 -14.43
C VAL A 75 -9.73 17.03 -14.97
N GLU A 76 -9.47 18.28 -15.28
CA GLU A 76 -10.46 19.13 -15.93
C GLU A 76 -10.63 18.71 -17.39
N ASN A 77 -11.87 18.85 -17.87
CA ASN A 77 -12.19 18.62 -19.28
C ASN A 77 -11.46 19.65 -20.17
N LEU A 78 -10.51 19.17 -20.98
CA LEU A 78 -9.76 20.01 -21.91
C LEU A 78 -10.54 20.36 -23.19
N ALA A 79 -11.78 19.88 -23.34
CA ALA A 79 -12.62 20.14 -24.51
C ALA A 79 -12.73 21.65 -24.86
N PRO A 80 -12.82 22.58 -23.90
CA PRO A 80 -12.83 24.01 -24.21
C PRO A 80 -11.58 24.52 -24.93
N LEU A 81 -10.43 23.88 -24.75
CA LEU A 81 -9.19 24.26 -25.43
C LEU A 81 -9.24 23.96 -26.95
N TRP A 82 -10.10 23.05 -27.35
CA TRP A 82 -10.24 22.61 -28.73
C TRP A 82 -11.42 23.27 -29.47
N TYR A 83 -12.09 24.19 -28.82
CA TYR A 83 -13.21 24.89 -29.44
C TYR A 83 -12.74 25.70 -30.65
N GLY A 84 -13.36 25.44 -31.83
CA GLY A 84 -13.04 26.12 -33.09
C GLY A 84 -11.96 25.40 -33.94
N TRP A 85 -11.38 24.34 -33.49
CA TRP A 85 -10.48 23.52 -34.31
C TRP A 85 -11.26 22.61 -35.27
N ARG A 86 -10.77 22.51 -36.52
CA ARG A 86 -11.46 21.70 -37.53
C ARG A 86 -11.29 20.21 -37.24
N PRO A 87 -12.38 19.40 -37.28
CA PRO A 87 -12.25 17.95 -37.22
C PRO A 87 -11.50 17.42 -38.45
N GLY A 88 -10.65 16.42 -38.27
CA GLY A 88 -10.02 15.75 -39.41
C GLY A 88 -8.51 15.52 -39.31
N TRP A 89 -7.88 15.88 -38.23
CA TRP A 89 -6.47 15.55 -38.03
C TRP A 89 -6.32 14.02 -37.78
N ARG A 90 -5.52 13.35 -38.61
CA ARG A 90 -5.29 11.90 -38.46
C ARG A 90 -4.70 11.59 -37.08
N GLY A 91 -5.32 10.65 -36.38
CA GLY A 91 -4.90 10.26 -35.02
C GLY A 91 -5.50 11.10 -33.90
N TRP A 92 -6.28 12.14 -34.22
CA TRP A 92 -6.88 13.01 -33.21
C TRP A 92 -7.84 12.29 -32.25
N ARG A 93 -8.49 11.21 -32.69
CA ARG A 93 -9.37 10.39 -31.84
C ARG A 93 -8.71 9.87 -30.58
N TYR A 94 -7.39 9.70 -30.60
CA TYR A 94 -6.62 9.34 -29.42
C TYR A 94 -6.57 10.46 -28.37
N TRP A 95 -6.83 11.67 -28.78
CA TRP A 95 -6.76 12.87 -27.97
C TRP A 95 -8.14 13.51 -27.74
N GLU A 96 -9.20 12.86 -28.27
CA GLU A 96 -10.56 13.30 -27.95
C GLU A 96 -10.74 13.22 -26.42
N PRO A 97 -11.08 14.35 -25.78
CA PRO A 97 -11.25 14.36 -24.33
C PRO A 97 -12.40 13.40 -24.01
N VAL A 98 -12.11 12.42 -23.20
CA VAL A 98 -13.15 11.59 -22.58
C VAL A 98 -13.99 12.59 -21.76
N PRO A 99 -15.29 12.73 -22.01
CA PRO A 99 -16.13 13.61 -21.23
C PRO A 99 -16.38 12.94 -19.88
N ALA A 100 -15.45 13.09 -18.98
CA ALA A 100 -15.61 12.65 -17.61
C ALA A 100 -14.75 13.53 -16.72
N GLU A 101 -15.35 14.08 -15.70
CA GLU A 101 -14.62 14.51 -14.54
C GLU A 101 -13.93 13.26 -13.98
N GLY A 102 -12.64 13.17 -14.15
CA GLY A 102 -11.82 12.08 -13.63
C GLY A 102 -10.94 12.60 -12.51
N PHE A 103 -10.73 11.78 -11.49
CA PHE A 103 -9.69 12.00 -10.50
C PHE A 103 -8.53 11.09 -10.85
N VAL A 104 -7.32 11.64 -10.85
CA VAL A 104 -6.10 10.86 -10.96
C VAL A 104 -5.46 10.83 -9.59
N THR A 105 -5.25 9.64 -9.07
CA THR A 105 -4.50 9.44 -7.82
C THR A 105 -3.02 9.42 -8.15
N GLU A 106 -2.27 10.34 -7.55
CA GLU A 106 -0.82 10.38 -7.63
C GLU A 106 -0.22 9.78 -6.36
N TYR A 107 0.60 8.77 -6.52
CA TYR A 107 1.33 8.13 -5.44
C TYR A 107 2.63 8.89 -5.19
N THR A 108 2.76 9.55 -4.06
CA THR A 108 3.93 10.41 -3.77
C THR A 108 5.18 9.63 -3.38
N GLY A 109 5.06 8.33 -3.11
CA GLY A 109 6.14 7.51 -2.58
C GLY A 109 6.47 7.76 -1.11
N ARG A 110 5.81 8.73 -0.46
CA ARG A 110 6.03 9.00 0.97
C ARG A 110 5.13 8.09 1.81
N VAL A 111 5.74 7.31 2.68
CA VAL A 111 5.02 6.47 3.65
C VAL A 111 5.31 6.97 5.04
N VAL A 112 4.28 7.03 5.86
CA VAL A 112 4.37 7.34 7.30
C VAL A 112 3.77 6.20 8.11
N ALA A 113 4.38 5.87 9.24
CA ALA A 113 3.88 4.87 10.17
C ALA A 113 3.99 5.36 11.61
N ASN A 114 3.04 4.92 12.43
CA ASN A 114 3.04 5.15 13.87
C ASN A 114 2.81 3.82 14.58
N LEU A 115 3.86 3.32 15.18
CA LEU A 115 3.89 2.01 15.83
C LEU A 115 3.87 2.17 17.34
N ALA A 116 3.25 1.22 18.02
CA ALA A 116 3.21 1.17 19.48
C ALA A 116 3.62 -0.22 19.98
N ALA A 117 4.33 -0.24 21.10
CA ALA A 117 4.63 -1.44 21.84
C ALA A 117 3.57 -1.65 22.96
N SER A 118 3.54 -2.86 23.52
CA SER A 118 2.57 -3.23 24.56
C SER A 118 2.73 -2.44 25.88
N ASP A 119 3.92 -1.90 26.11
CA ASP A 119 4.24 -1.06 27.27
C ASP A 119 3.89 0.44 27.08
N GLY A 120 3.37 0.80 25.90
CA GLY A 120 2.97 2.16 25.57
C GLY A 120 4.04 2.98 24.85
N ASP A 121 5.25 2.48 24.72
CA ASP A 121 6.29 3.11 23.92
C ASP A 121 5.89 3.22 22.46
N ARG A 122 6.36 4.27 21.79
CA ARG A 122 5.99 4.57 20.41
C ARG A 122 7.22 4.74 19.53
N MET A 123 7.08 4.26 18.29
CA MET A 123 8.05 4.47 17.23
C MET A 123 7.33 5.10 16.05
N ARG A 124 7.86 6.18 15.49
CA ARG A 124 7.32 6.79 14.26
C ARG A 124 8.32 6.64 13.12
N CYS A 125 7.80 6.28 11.95
CA CYS A 125 8.61 6.03 10.77
C CYS A 125 8.16 6.89 9.60
N ARG A 126 9.11 7.17 8.71
CA ARG A 126 8.90 7.79 7.40
C ARG A 126 9.78 7.09 6.39
N PHE A 127 9.20 6.70 5.26
CA PHE A 127 9.91 6.02 4.18
C PHE A 127 9.66 6.72 2.86
N HIS A 128 10.56 6.47 1.91
CA HIS A 128 10.39 6.84 0.52
C HIS A 128 10.47 5.57 -0.32
N LEU A 129 9.40 5.30 -1.09
CA LEU A 129 9.30 4.12 -1.94
C LEU A 129 9.99 4.36 -3.28
N MET A 130 10.67 3.33 -3.78
CA MET A 130 11.29 3.35 -5.11
C MET A 130 10.25 3.22 -6.23
N HIS A 131 9.21 2.39 -6.01
CA HIS A 131 8.10 2.21 -6.94
C HIS A 131 6.77 2.53 -6.25
N PRO A 132 6.37 3.80 -6.18
CA PRO A 132 5.22 4.23 -5.38
C PRO A 132 3.89 3.57 -5.74
N ALA A 133 3.66 3.24 -7.01
CA ALA A 133 2.43 2.60 -7.46
C ALA A 133 2.26 1.16 -6.95
N GLU A 134 3.36 0.52 -6.52
CA GLU A 134 3.37 -0.84 -5.97
C GLU A 134 3.26 -0.84 -4.42
N GLY A 135 3.14 0.34 -3.82
CA GLY A 135 3.12 0.47 -2.37
C GLY A 135 4.41 -0.06 -1.72
N MET A 136 4.30 -0.65 -0.55
CA MET A 136 5.46 -1.21 0.17
C MET A 136 6.16 -2.35 -0.59
N ALA A 137 5.46 -3.05 -1.49
CA ALA A 137 6.05 -4.09 -2.36
C ALA A 137 7.08 -3.50 -3.33
N GLY A 138 6.93 -2.24 -3.70
CA GLY A 138 7.86 -1.51 -4.56
C GLY A 138 9.21 -1.20 -3.92
N GLY A 139 9.41 -1.61 -2.67
CA GLY A 139 10.64 -1.37 -1.92
C GLY A 139 10.87 0.10 -1.59
N GLY A 140 11.84 0.35 -0.72
CA GLY A 140 12.15 1.72 -0.31
C GLY A 140 13.06 1.78 0.91
N GLU A 141 13.32 2.99 1.34
CA GLU A 141 14.15 3.24 2.52
C GLU A 141 13.64 4.44 3.32
N GLY A 142 14.10 4.56 4.53
CA GLY A 142 13.74 5.68 5.37
C GLY A 142 14.25 5.58 6.78
N GLU A 143 13.58 6.27 7.68
CA GLU A 143 14.01 6.37 9.07
C GLU A 143 12.83 6.15 10.03
N CYS A 144 13.11 5.47 11.13
CA CYS A 144 12.24 5.39 12.30
C CYS A 144 12.90 6.15 13.46
N GLN A 145 12.11 6.94 14.17
CA GLN A 145 12.52 7.54 15.45
C GLN A 145 12.02 6.67 16.59
N MET A 146 12.95 6.26 17.45
CA MET A 146 12.70 5.45 18.63
C MET A 146 12.23 6.31 19.82
N PRO A 147 11.69 5.72 20.90
CA PRO A 147 11.18 6.46 22.06
C PRO A 147 12.21 7.34 22.74
N ASP A 148 13.48 6.93 22.75
CA ASP A 148 14.62 7.69 23.29
C ASP A 148 15.12 8.80 22.37
N GLY A 149 14.51 8.93 21.17
CA GLY A 149 14.90 9.90 20.14
C GLY A 149 15.97 9.42 19.18
N GLU A 150 16.55 8.23 19.38
CA GLU A 150 17.50 7.67 18.43
C GLU A 150 16.81 7.37 17.09
N ALA A 151 17.55 7.57 16.00
CA ALA A 151 17.07 7.26 14.66
C ALA A 151 17.60 5.92 14.18
N MET A 152 16.72 5.14 13.55
CA MET A 152 17.04 3.87 12.91
C MET A 152 16.79 4.02 11.41
N HIS A 153 17.80 3.70 10.60
CA HIS A 153 17.62 3.61 9.15
C HIS A 153 17.01 2.27 8.80
N ALA A 154 15.94 2.28 8.02
CA ALA A 154 15.21 1.08 7.60
C ALA A 154 15.18 0.96 6.08
N THR A 155 15.37 -0.26 5.59
CA THR A 155 15.39 -0.61 4.17
C THR A 155 14.43 -1.77 3.90
N PHE A 156 13.66 -1.63 2.84
CA PHE A 156 12.72 -2.62 2.34
C PHE A 156 13.14 -3.00 0.93
N PRO A 157 13.51 -4.27 0.69
CA PRO A 157 13.79 -4.72 -0.67
C PRO A 157 12.51 -4.70 -1.52
N ASN A 158 12.68 -4.60 -2.83
CA ASN A 158 11.59 -4.83 -3.78
C ASN A 158 11.16 -6.31 -3.70
N ALA A 159 9.87 -6.57 -3.63
CA ALA A 159 9.29 -7.91 -3.47
C ALA A 159 9.14 -8.64 -4.81
#